data_1b182147819af7f1c58b3e858ca4145f
#
_entry.id   1b182147819af7f1c58b3e858ca4145f
#
_cell.length_a   1.000
_cell.length_b   1.000
_cell.length_c   1.000
_cell.angle_alpha   90.00
_cell.angle_beta   90.00
_cell.angle_gamma   90.00
#
_symmetry.space_group_name_H-M   'P 1'
#
loop_
_entity.id
_entity.type
_entity.pdbx_description
1 polymer ?
#
loop_
_entity_poly.entity_id
_entity_poly.type
_entity_poly.pdbx_seq_one_letter_code
_entity_poly.pdbx_strand_id
1 'polypeptide(L)'
;MYNFELVKPSNIADAVSALSAEGAQALGGGQTLIPTMKQRLASPDTLVSLSGIAEMQGVSSAGGSVTIGGATTHADVAAANAFAGLTTLAGNIGDPAVRNRGTIGGSLANNDPAACYPAAALATGATITTNARDIAADDYFQGMFTTALEDGEIITSVTMPVPEASNYQKFEQPASRFA
;
A
#
# COMPACT_ATOMS: atom_id res chain seq x y z
N MET A 1 13.25 11.84 15.98
CA MET A 1 13.33 11.68 14.52
C MET A 1 14.53 12.49 14.06
N TYR A 2 15.34 11.95 13.15
CA TYR A 2 16.46 12.68 12.52
C TYR A 2 15.93 13.63 11.45
N ASN A 3 16.76 14.57 10.98
CA ASN A 3 16.41 15.46 9.89
C ASN A 3 16.36 14.67 8.57
N PHE A 4 15.49 15.06 7.68
CA PHE A 4 15.33 14.51 6.33
C PHE A 4 14.84 15.60 5.39
N GLU A 5 15.06 15.43 4.10
CA GLU A 5 14.45 16.21 3.05
C GLU A 5 13.10 15.58 2.62
N LEU A 6 12.12 16.41 2.28
CA LEU A 6 10.82 15.95 1.77
C LEU A 6 10.63 16.43 0.33
N VAL A 7 10.67 15.49 -0.60
CA VAL A 7 10.40 15.70 -2.03
C VAL A 7 8.94 15.31 -2.33
N LYS A 8 8.24 16.13 -3.11
CA LYS A 8 6.83 15.93 -3.48
C LYS A 8 6.69 15.93 -5.00
N PRO A 9 6.98 14.81 -5.67
CA PRO A 9 6.80 14.70 -7.12
C PRO A 9 5.34 14.75 -7.51
N SER A 10 5.06 15.19 -8.72
CA SER A 10 3.69 15.25 -9.28
C SER A 10 3.37 14.10 -10.24
N ASN A 11 4.35 13.26 -10.59
CA ASN A 11 4.21 12.12 -11.48
C ASN A 11 5.15 10.98 -11.07
N ILE A 12 4.93 9.79 -11.63
CA ILE A 12 5.71 8.58 -11.32
C ILE A 12 7.17 8.73 -11.74
N ALA A 13 7.46 9.32 -12.91
CA ALA A 13 8.82 9.42 -13.40
C ALA A 13 9.72 10.27 -12.49
N ASP A 14 9.20 11.41 -12.00
CA ASP A 14 9.90 12.26 -11.04
C ASP A 14 10.09 11.56 -9.69
N ALA A 15 9.10 10.75 -9.26
CA ALA A 15 9.19 9.97 -8.02
C ALA A 15 10.31 8.92 -8.11
N VAL A 16 10.36 8.16 -9.21
CA VAL A 16 11.40 7.15 -9.46
C VAL A 16 12.78 7.81 -9.56
N SER A 17 12.88 8.95 -10.25
CA SER A 17 14.12 9.72 -10.32
C SER A 17 14.59 10.17 -8.93
N ALA A 18 13.69 10.66 -8.08
CA ALA A 18 14.04 11.07 -6.72
C ALA A 18 14.45 9.88 -5.83
N LEU A 19 13.85 8.71 -6.05
CA LEU A 19 14.17 7.48 -5.31
C LEU A 19 15.51 6.85 -5.71
N SER A 20 16.11 7.25 -6.83
CA SER A 20 17.44 6.78 -7.24
C SER A 20 18.57 7.38 -6.40
N ALA A 21 18.32 8.41 -5.60
CA ALA A 21 19.30 8.97 -4.69
C ALA A 21 19.55 8.03 -3.50
N GLU A 22 20.81 7.91 -3.09
CA GLU A 22 21.18 7.15 -1.90
C GLU A 22 20.46 7.68 -0.65
N GLY A 23 19.95 6.79 0.19
CA GLY A 23 19.19 7.17 1.39
C GLY A 23 17.77 7.68 1.13
N ALA A 24 17.29 7.68 -0.12
CA ALA A 24 15.92 8.03 -0.44
C ALA A 24 14.95 6.89 -0.14
N GLN A 25 13.77 7.22 0.40
CA GLN A 25 12.73 6.25 0.71
C GLN A 25 11.34 6.75 0.30
N ALA A 26 10.55 5.87 -0.31
CA ALA A 26 9.18 6.16 -0.68
C ALA A 26 8.29 6.36 0.55
N LEU A 27 7.46 7.39 0.51
CA LEU A 27 6.48 7.72 1.54
C LEU A 27 5.07 7.67 0.94
N GLY A 28 4.32 6.60 1.25
CA GLY A 28 2.87 6.53 1.02
C GLY A 28 2.11 7.31 2.10
N GLY A 29 1.25 6.64 2.85
CA GLY A 29 0.50 7.24 3.95
C GLY A 29 1.30 7.53 5.23
N GLY A 30 2.51 7.00 5.35
CA GLY A 30 3.42 7.23 6.49
C GLY A 30 2.99 6.55 7.80
N GLN A 31 2.00 5.66 7.78
CA GLN A 31 1.43 5.10 9.02
C GLN A 31 2.34 4.05 9.69
N THR A 32 3.31 3.52 8.98
CA THR A 32 4.39 2.67 9.51
C THR A 32 5.70 3.44 9.58
N LEU A 33 6.13 4.05 8.47
CA LEU A 33 7.44 4.69 8.37
C LEU A 33 7.62 5.86 9.36
N ILE A 34 6.63 6.75 9.49
CA ILE A 34 6.76 7.90 10.39
C ILE A 34 6.86 7.47 11.88
N PRO A 35 6.05 6.54 12.40
CA PRO A 35 6.27 5.96 13.73
C PRO A 35 7.67 5.35 13.91
N THR A 36 8.16 4.60 12.93
CA THR A 36 9.49 3.98 12.95
C THR A 36 10.60 5.04 13.02
N MET A 37 10.50 6.11 12.22
CA MET A 37 11.41 7.25 12.28
C MET A 37 11.35 8.00 13.61
N LYS A 38 10.16 8.15 14.21
CA LYS A 38 10.00 8.76 15.55
C LYS A 38 10.71 7.96 16.62
N GLN A 39 10.76 6.65 16.49
CA GLN A 39 11.51 5.74 17.38
C GLN A 39 13.01 5.65 17.03
N ARG A 40 13.45 6.34 15.98
CA ARG A 40 14.84 6.31 15.47
C ARG A 40 15.31 4.94 14.97
N LEU A 41 14.36 4.10 14.53
CA LEU A 41 14.62 2.79 13.94
C LEU A 41 14.80 2.86 12.41
N ALA A 42 14.45 4.00 11.80
CA ALA A 42 14.73 4.33 10.41
C ALA A 42 15.19 5.79 10.32
N SER A 43 16.13 6.05 9.41
CA SER A 43 16.72 7.38 9.21
C SER A 43 17.00 7.66 7.73
N PRO A 44 15.97 7.69 6.87
CA PRO A 44 16.17 8.08 5.48
C PRO A 44 16.65 9.54 5.40
N ASP A 45 17.53 9.83 4.44
CA ASP A 45 17.98 11.19 4.17
C ASP A 45 16.92 12.00 3.42
N THR A 46 16.19 11.31 2.53
CA THR A 46 15.13 11.90 1.71
C THR A 46 13.86 11.04 1.76
N LEU A 47 12.72 11.68 1.99
CA LEU A 47 11.41 11.07 1.82
C LEU A 47 10.78 11.55 0.51
N VAL A 48 10.38 10.60 -0.35
CA VAL A 48 9.68 10.87 -1.61
C VAL A 48 8.21 10.60 -1.43
N SER A 49 7.40 11.64 -1.33
CA SER A 49 5.96 11.54 -1.08
C SER A 49 5.21 11.11 -2.33
N LEU A 50 4.52 9.97 -2.28
CA LEU A 50 3.71 9.46 -3.38
C LEU A 50 2.26 9.98 -3.37
N SER A 51 1.82 10.57 -2.25
CA SER A 51 0.42 10.99 -2.04
C SER A 51 -0.07 12.12 -2.94
N GLY A 52 0.83 12.84 -3.62
CA GLY A 52 0.50 13.92 -4.57
C GLY A 52 0.39 13.47 -6.02
N ILE A 53 0.69 12.22 -6.33
CA ILE A 53 0.73 11.68 -7.70
C ILE A 53 -0.68 11.21 -8.09
N ALA A 54 -1.36 12.00 -8.92
CA ALA A 54 -2.76 11.76 -9.29
C ALA A 54 -2.97 10.42 -10.01
N GLU A 55 -2.04 10.02 -10.86
CA GLU A 55 -2.08 8.75 -11.60
C GLU A 55 -1.95 7.49 -10.72
N MET A 56 -1.52 7.65 -9.47
CA MET A 56 -1.45 6.59 -8.46
C MET A 56 -2.67 6.57 -7.52
N GLN A 57 -3.71 7.34 -7.79
CA GLN A 57 -4.89 7.46 -6.92
C GLN A 57 -6.15 6.97 -7.62
N GLY A 58 -7.13 6.57 -6.79
CA GLY A 58 -8.46 6.22 -7.24
C GLY A 58 -8.69 4.72 -7.38
N VAL A 59 -9.95 4.39 -7.61
CA VAL A 59 -10.45 3.02 -7.81
C VAL A 59 -11.29 3.02 -9.07
N SER A 60 -11.02 2.08 -9.97
CA SER A 60 -11.79 1.89 -11.21
C SER A 60 -12.15 0.42 -11.38
N SER A 61 -13.31 0.16 -11.96
CA SER A 61 -13.79 -1.20 -12.24
C SER A 61 -14.04 -1.37 -13.74
N ALA A 62 -13.44 -2.38 -14.34
CA ALA A 62 -13.62 -2.72 -15.73
C ALA A 62 -13.36 -4.22 -15.96
N GLY A 63 -14.09 -4.84 -16.90
CA GLY A 63 -13.81 -6.21 -17.36
C GLY A 63 -13.84 -7.28 -16.25
N GLY A 64 -14.64 -7.09 -15.20
CA GLY A 64 -14.70 -8.04 -14.09
C GLY A 64 -13.54 -7.91 -13.09
N SER A 65 -12.76 -6.84 -13.17
CA SER A 65 -11.67 -6.53 -12.25
C SER A 65 -11.80 -5.14 -11.67
N VAL A 66 -11.21 -4.91 -10.51
CA VAL A 66 -11.01 -3.60 -9.90
C VAL A 66 -9.53 -3.25 -9.91
N THR A 67 -9.18 -2.05 -10.38
CA THR A 67 -7.83 -1.50 -10.33
C THR A 67 -7.79 -0.35 -9.33
N ILE A 68 -6.84 -0.40 -8.41
CA ILE A 68 -6.69 0.54 -7.30
C ILE A 68 -5.29 1.16 -7.41
N GLY A 69 -5.21 2.48 -7.50
CA GLY A 69 -3.93 3.17 -7.50
C GLY A 69 -3.16 2.99 -6.19
N GLY A 70 -1.84 2.82 -6.27
CA GLY A 70 -0.98 2.49 -5.12
C GLY A 70 -0.99 3.54 -4.00
N ALA A 71 -1.27 4.81 -4.33
CA ALA A 71 -1.41 5.91 -3.37
C ALA A 71 -2.85 6.13 -2.87
N THR A 72 -3.81 5.26 -3.26
CA THR A 72 -5.20 5.34 -2.80
C THR A 72 -5.29 5.00 -1.31
N THR A 73 -5.99 5.84 -0.55
CA THR A 73 -6.13 5.66 0.89
C THR A 73 -7.08 4.50 1.23
N HIS A 74 -6.94 3.92 2.41
CA HIS A 74 -7.86 2.88 2.87
C HIS A 74 -9.31 3.37 2.92
N ALA A 75 -9.52 4.65 3.28
CA ALA A 75 -10.83 5.27 3.30
C ALA A 75 -11.46 5.32 1.90
N ASP A 76 -10.68 5.70 0.88
CA ASP A 76 -11.16 5.76 -0.50
C ASP A 76 -11.42 4.36 -1.07
N VAL A 77 -10.59 3.37 -0.75
CA VAL A 77 -10.84 1.97 -1.13
C VAL A 77 -12.17 1.46 -0.53
N ALA A 78 -12.41 1.75 0.75
CA ALA A 78 -13.67 1.38 1.40
C ALA A 78 -14.87 2.11 0.78
N ALA A 79 -14.74 3.41 0.51
CA ALA A 79 -15.80 4.23 -0.08
C ALA A 79 -16.15 3.83 -1.52
N ALA A 80 -15.19 3.29 -2.28
CA ALA A 80 -15.41 2.83 -3.65
C ALA A 80 -16.38 1.65 -3.76
N ASN A 81 -16.54 0.86 -2.67
CA ASN A 81 -17.49 -0.24 -2.59
C ASN A 81 -17.39 -1.23 -3.78
N ALA A 82 -16.17 -1.57 -4.19
CA ALA A 82 -15.91 -2.37 -5.38
C ALA A 82 -16.42 -3.81 -5.26
N PHE A 83 -16.19 -4.47 -4.12
CA PHE A 83 -16.82 -5.72 -3.72
C PHE A 83 -16.79 -5.90 -2.19
N ALA A 84 -17.74 -6.65 -1.65
CA ALA A 84 -18.05 -6.70 -0.22
C ALA A 84 -16.84 -7.00 0.68
N GLY A 85 -16.05 -8.01 0.33
CA GLY A 85 -14.87 -8.41 1.11
C GLY A 85 -13.82 -7.29 1.19
N LEU A 86 -13.51 -6.63 0.08
CA LEU A 86 -12.54 -5.54 0.04
C LEU A 86 -13.04 -4.29 0.79
N THR A 87 -14.32 -3.94 0.63
CA THR A 87 -14.95 -2.83 1.34
C THR A 87 -14.87 -3.03 2.85
N THR A 88 -15.23 -4.22 3.32
CA THR A 88 -15.17 -4.58 4.75
C THR A 88 -13.73 -4.57 5.25
N LEU A 89 -12.80 -5.16 4.50
CA LEU A 89 -11.38 -5.19 4.84
C LEU A 89 -10.84 -3.77 5.03
N ALA A 90 -10.98 -2.93 4.01
CA ALA A 90 -10.43 -1.57 4.03
C ALA A 90 -11.08 -0.71 5.12
N GLY A 91 -12.38 -0.86 5.35
CA GLY A 91 -13.13 -0.17 6.41
C GLY A 91 -12.72 -0.55 7.84
N ASN A 92 -12.11 -1.72 8.02
CA ASN A 92 -11.66 -2.24 9.32
C ASN A 92 -10.14 -2.08 9.59
N ILE A 93 -9.40 -1.41 8.71
CA ILE A 93 -7.97 -1.12 8.94
C ILE A 93 -7.83 0.05 9.93
N GLY A 94 -7.21 -0.21 11.08
CA GLY A 94 -6.89 0.82 12.06
C GLY A 94 -8.10 1.68 12.49
N ASP A 95 -7.83 2.94 12.77
CA ASP A 95 -8.84 3.96 13.06
C ASP A 95 -9.05 4.92 11.86
N PRO A 96 -10.02 5.86 11.92
CA PRO A 96 -10.25 6.81 10.84
C PRO A 96 -9.03 7.67 10.48
N ALA A 97 -8.17 8.02 11.44
CA ALA A 97 -6.97 8.81 11.18
C ALA A 97 -5.95 8.00 10.36
N VAL A 98 -5.82 6.70 10.67
CA VAL A 98 -5.00 5.77 9.89
C VAL A 98 -5.58 5.58 8.48
N ARG A 99 -6.89 5.31 8.37
CA ARG A 99 -7.52 5.05 7.07
C ARG A 99 -7.47 6.22 6.10
N ASN A 100 -7.54 7.44 6.59
CA ASN A 100 -7.46 8.65 5.76
C ASN A 100 -6.02 9.00 5.31
N ARG A 101 -5.02 8.23 5.72
CA ARG A 101 -3.62 8.46 5.37
C ARG A 101 -2.95 7.24 4.78
N GLY A 102 -3.12 6.07 5.44
CA GLY A 102 -2.55 4.79 4.99
C GLY A 102 -3.07 4.42 3.61
N THR A 103 -2.20 3.85 2.76
CA THR A 103 -2.49 3.52 1.36
C THR A 103 -2.33 2.03 1.12
N ILE A 104 -3.04 1.51 0.09
CA ILE A 104 -2.92 0.10 -0.29
C ILE A 104 -1.48 -0.24 -0.71
N GLY A 105 -0.85 0.58 -1.53
CA GLY A 105 0.54 0.35 -1.96
C GLY A 105 1.51 0.37 -0.80
N GLY A 106 1.37 1.32 0.15
CA GLY A 106 2.19 1.35 1.36
C GLY A 106 2.04 0.12 2.24
N SER A 107 0.80 -0.40 2.37
CA SER A 107 0.53 -1.63 3.13
C SER A 107 1.17 -2.86 2.49
N LEU A 108 1.03 -3.02 1.17
CA LEU A 108 1.62 -4.14 0.42
C LEU A 108 3.16 -4.06 0.39
N ALA A 109 3.73 -2.87 0.19
CA ALA A 109 5.18 -2.68 0.18
C ALA A 109 5.81 -2.99 1.56
N ASN A 110 5.12 -2.66 2.66
CA ASN A 110 5.60 -2.97 4.00
C ASN A 110 5.47 -4.46 4.35
N ASN A 111 4.52 -5.17 3.75
CA ASN A 111 4.25 -6.60 3.95
C ASN A 111 4.32 -7.05 5.43
N ASP A 112 3.65 -6.29 6.31
CA ASP A 112 3.51 -6.70 7.71
C ASP A 112 2.61 -7.93 7.80
N PRO A 113 3.00 -8.99 8.53
CA PRO A 113 2.15 -10.18 8.74
C PRO A 113 0.78 -9.88 9.33
N ALA A 114 0.64 -8.80 10.08
CA ALA A 114 -0.65 -8.33 10.63
C ALA A 114 -1.45 -7.46 9.66
N ALA A 115 -0.95 -7.19 8.44
CA ALA A 115 -1.67 -6.39 7.45
C ALA A 115 -2.81 -7.19 6.80
N CYS A 116 -3.89 -6.48 6.46
CA CYS A 116 -5.09 -7.09 5.88
C CYS A 116 -4.99 -7.31 4.36
N TYR A 117 -4.39 -6.38 3.62
CA TYR A 117 -4.34 -6.44 2.14
C TYR A 117 -3.59 -7.62 1.54
N PRO A 118 -2.50 -8.16 2.13
CA PRO A 118 -1.86 -9.36 1.58
C PRO A 118 -2.82 -10.53 1.41
N ALA A 119 -3.72 -10.75 2.40
CA ALA A 119 -4.73 -11.79 2.30
C ALA A 119 -5.72 -11.58 1.13
N ALA A 120 -6.16 -10.33 0.92
CA ALA A 120 -7.04 -10.02 -0.21
C ALA A 120 -6.33 -10.17 -1.56
N ALA A 121 -5.09 -9.71 -1.66
CA ALA A 121 -4.30 -9.83 -2.90
C ALA A 121 -4.09 -11.29 -3.29
N LEU A 122 -3.71 -12.15 -2.35
CA LEU A 122 -3.55 -13.59 -2.57
C LEU A 122 -4.88 -14.26 -2.89
N ALA A 123 -5.93 -14.01 -2.10
CA ALA A 123 -7.23 -14.66 -2.28
C ALA A 123 -7.92 -14.30 -3.62
N THR A 124 -7.64 -13.13 -4.18
CA THR A 124 -8.19 -12.72 -5.48
C THR A 124 -7.28 -13.03 -6.65
N GLY A 125 -6.06 -13.52 -6.43
CA GLY A 125 -5.05 -13.66 -7.48
C GLY A 125 -4.69 -12.30 -8.09
N ALA A 126 -4.47 -11.29 -7.25
CA ALA A 126 -4.21 -9.94 -7.70
C ALA A 126 -2.90 -9.83 -8.50
N THR A 127 -2.86 -8.82 -9.37
CA THR A 127 -1.62 -8.35 -10.00
C THR A 127 -1.18 -7.05 -9.33
N ILE A 128 0.05 -7.00 -8.86
CA ILE A 128 0.71 -5.81 -8.33
C ILE A 128 1.52 -5.18 -9.47
N THR A 129 1.09 -4.00 -9.93
CA THR A 129 1.79 -3.25 -10.98
C THR A 129 2.73 -2.25 -10.33
N THR A 130 3.99 -2.27 -10.76
CA THR A 130 5.01 -1.31 -10.34
C THR A 130 5.34 -0.34 -11.47
N ASN A 131 6.26 0.58 -11.24
CA ASN A 131 6.82 1.43 -12.31
C ASN A 131 7.65 0.65 -13.32
N ALA A 132 8.02 -0.61 -13.03
CA ALA A 132 8.93 -1.42 -13.86
C ALA A 132 8.23 -2.66 -14.46
N ARG A 133 7.29 -3.28 -13.76
CA ARG A 133 6.72 -4.59 -14.13
C ARG A 133 5.41 -4.90 -13.43
N ASP A 134 4.74 -5.94 -13.91
CA ASP A 134 3.62 -6.58 -13.24
C ASP A 134 4.10 -7.83 -12.48
N ILE A 135 3.62 -8.02 -11.25
CA ILE A 135 3.98 -9.13 -10.38
C ILE A 135 2.70 -9.79 -9.88
N ALA A 136 2.56 -11.09 -10.07
CA ALA A 136 1.44 -11.83 -9.49
C ALA A 136 1.53 -11.83 -7.95
N ALA A 137 0.40 -11.79 -7.26
CA ALA A 137 0.40 -11.78 -5.80
C ALA A 137 1.15 -12.97 -5.20
N ASP A 138 1.06 -14.15 -5.81
CA ASP A 138 1.75 -15.38 -5.37
C ASP A 138 3.28 -15.24 -5.42
N ASP A 139 3.79 -14.43 -6.34
CA ASP A 139 5.23 -14.19 -6.50
C ASP A 139 5.71 -12.94 -5.76
N TYR A 140 4.76 -12.08 -5.31
CA TYR A 140 5.08 -10.79 -4.69
C TYR A 140 5.53 -10.91 -3.23
N PHE A 141 4.84 -11.73 -2.43
CA PHE A 141 5.10 -11.88 -0.99
C PHE A 141 6.19 -12.92 -0.74
N GLN A 142 7.39 -12.47 -0.39
CA GLN A 142 8.59 -13.31 -0.27
C GLN A 142 8.88 -13.75 1.18
N GLY A 143 8.13 -13.25 2.14
CA GLY A 143 8.31 -13.52 3.56
C GLY A 143 7.91 -12.34 4.44
N MET A 144 8.12 -12.45 5.74
CA MET A 144 7.78 -11.40 6.69
C MET A 144 8.58 -10.12 6.38
N PHE A 145 7.88 -9.00 6.13
CA PHE A 145 8.46 -7.71 5.75
C PHE A 145 9.35 -7.77 4.48
N THR A 146 9.17 -8.81 3.66
CA THR A 146 9.96 -9.01 2.45
C THR A 146 9.03 -9.19 1.26
N THR A 147 9.29 -8.45 0.19
CA THR A 147 8.53 -8.48 -1.05
C THR A 147 9.47 -8.65 -2.25
N ALA A 148 8.91 -8.87 -3.44
CA ALA A 148 9.65 -8.92 -4.69
C ALA A 148 10.02 -7.53 -5.25
N LEU A 149 9.72 -6.43 -4.54
CA LEU A 149 10.13 -5.09 -4.97
C LEU A 149 11.65 -4.97 -4.97
N GLU A 150 12.17 -4.36 -6.02
CA GLU A 150 13.58 -4.00 -6.15
C GLU A 150 13.82 -2.56 -5.66
N ASP A 151 15.09 -2.18 -5.48
CA ASP A 151 15.47 -0.83 -5.06
C ASP A 151 14.94 0.22 -6.05
N GLY A 152 14.25 1.24 -5.55
CA GLY A 152 13.63 2.28 -6.36
C GLY A 152 12.30 1.87 -7.02
N GLU A 153 11.84 0.63 -6.85
CA GLU A 153 10.57 0.15 -7.37
C GLU A 153 9.41 0.59 -6.47
N ILE A 154 8.34 1.12 -7.06
CA ILE A 154 7.13 1.58 -6.36
C ILE A 154 5.89 0.93 -6.92
N ILE A 155 4.95 0.59 -6.06
CA ILE A 155 3.63 0.08 -6.48
C ILE A 155 2.79 1.22 -7.03
N THR A 156 2.52 1.18 -8.33
CA THR A 156 1.69 2.18 -9.01
C THR A 156 0.21 1.85 -8.95
N SER A 157 -0.15 0.55 -9.04
CA SER A 157 -1.52 0.08 -8.88
C SER A 157 -1.60 -1.40 -8.46
N VAL A 158 -2.79 -1.81 -8.06
CA VAL A 158 -3.13 -3.21 -7.77
C VAL A 158 -4.43 -3.56 -8.50
N THR A 159 -4.41 -4.60 -9.31
CA THR A 159 -5.59 -5.10 -10.02
C THR A 159 -6.05 -6.41 -9.40
N MET A 160 -7.30 -6.44 -8.95
CA MET A 160 -7.95 -7.60 -8.33
C MET A 160 -9.12 -8.07 -9.19
N PRO A 161 -9.16 -9.32 -9.65
CA PRO A 161 -10.39 -9.93 -10.16
C PRO A 161 -11.51 -9.80 -9.13
N VAL A 162 -12.70 -9.39 -9.56
CA VAL A 162 -13.87 -9.29 -8.67
C VAL A 162 -14.44 -10.71 -8.46
N PRO A 163 -14.43 -11.25 -7.23
CA PRO A 163 -14.96 -12.57 -6.97
C PRO A 163 -16.50 -12.58 -7.04
N GLU A 164 -17.10 -13.71 -7.43
CA GLU A 164 -18.56 -13.90 -7.44
C GLU A 164 -19.17 -13.70 -6.04
N ALA A 165 -18.44 -14.13 -5.00
CA ALA A 165 -18.80 -13.96 -3.60
C ALA A 165 -17.54 -13.68 -2.77
N SER A 166 -17.64 -12.77 -1.80
CA SER A 166 -16.53 -12.44 -0.93
C SER A 166 -17.00 -12.06 0.46
N ASN A 167 -16.22 -12.41 1.45
CA ASN A 167 -16.38 -11.99 2.82
C ASN A 167 -15.00 -11.76 3.44
N TYR A 168 -14.90 -10.82 4.37
CA TYR A 168 -13.69 -10.57 5.14
C TYR A 168 -13.99 -10.71 6.63
N GLN A 169 -13.19 -11.52 7.31
CA GLN A 169 -13.27 -11.69 8.76
C GLN A 169 -11.87 -11.57 9.37
N LYS A 170 -11.79 -10.88 10.49
CA LYS A 170 -10.60 -10.80 11.32
C LYS A 170 -10.70 -11.79 12.47
N PHE A 171 -9.59 -12.48 12.74
CA PHE A 171 -9.40 -13.19 13.99
C PHE A 171 -8.70 -12.23 14.96
N GLU A 172 -9.51 -11.56 15.80
CA GLU A 172 -9.01 -10.56 16.74
C GLU A 172 -8.23 -11.21 17.89
N GLN A 173 -7.12 -10.60 18.26
CA GLN A 173 -6.35 -11.00 19.44
C GLN A 173 -6.96 -10.37 20.70
N PRO A 174 -7.39 -11.17 21.72
CA PRO A 174 -8.03 -10.63 22.92
C PRO A 174 -7.12 -9.69 23.74
N ALA A 175 -5.80 -9.87 23.66
CA ALA A 175 -4.81 -9.11 24.42
C ALA A 175 -4.17 -7.97 23.60
N SER A 176 -4.55 -7.79 22.34
CA SER A 176 -3.99 -6.81 21.43
C SER A 176 -5.06 -6.26 20.51
N ARG A 177 -4.92 -4.99 20.11
CA ARG A 177 -5.77 -4.39 19.07
C ARG A 177 -5.42 -4.83 17.63
N PHE A 178 -4.42 -5.65 17.48
CA PHE A 178 -4.04 -6.25 16.21
C PHE A 178 -4.77 -7.58 16.00
N ALA A 179 -4.99 -7.93 14.77
CA ALA A 179 -5.56 -9.22 14.39
C ALA A 179 -4.46 -10.24 14.12
#